data_2c6fb7d0f163bff6385ab730e2f191c4
#
_entry.id   2c6fb7d0f163bff6385ab730e2f191c4
#
_cell.length_a   1.000
_cell.length_b   1.000
_cell.length_c   1.000
_cell.angle_alpha   90.00
_cell.angle_beta   90.00
_cell.angle_gamma   90.00
#
_symmetry.space_group_name_H-M   'P 1'
#
loop_
_entity.id
_entity.type
_entity.pdbx_description
1 polymer ?
#
loop_
_entity_poly.entity_id
_entity_poly.type
_entity_poly.pdbx_seq_one_letter_code
_entity_poly.pdbx_strand_id
1 'polypeptide(L)'
;MSEPLLYVSALSVRYSKRREVTTALRDVSFSLEKEIVTIIGPSGSGKSSLLHTLAGIIRPSMGTLQLSGVPLSPRTHQIALVPQQYGLFPWKTVRESIHLPAALGKRIVSSDLQEEILTTLSLTDLLDRYPSELSGGQCQRVALARAFIMKPDLLLLDEAFSALDVATASRSRQLFLELWQRYPTPTLCVTHSPVEATALSERTLLIGGKPGTLLTDYRGATASTLEEELRHLDEVL
;
A
#
# COMPACT_ATOMS: atom_id res chain seq x y z
N MET A 1 7.35 24.62 -0.03
CA MET A 1 6.43 23.48 0.15
C MET A 1 6.21 22.93 -1.24
N SER A 2 6.55 21.66 -1.47
CA SER A 2 6.30 20.99 -2.74
C SER A 2 4.77 20.84 -2.93
N GLU A 3 4.29 20.92 -4.17
CA GLU A 3 2.87 20.65 -4.44
C GLU A 3 2.58 19.19 -4.17
N PRO A 4 1.47 18.88 -3.47
CA PRO A 4 1.05 17.49 -3.26
C PRO A 4 0.87 16.78 -4.60
N LEU A 5 1.31 15.51 -4.64
CA LEU A 5 1.19 14.69 -5.84
C LEU A 5 -0.16 13.98 -5.93
N LEU A 6 -0.64 13.41 -4.80
CA LEU A 6 -1.95 12.78 -4.72
C LEU A 6 -2.93 13.69 -3.96
N TYR A 7 -4.09 13.93 -4.54
CA TYR A 7 -5.23 14.59 -3.91
C TYR A 7 -6.41 13.64 -3.83
N VAL A 8 -6.93 13.46 -2.64
CA VAL A 8 -8.17 12.76 -2.32
C VAL A 8 -9.12 13.80 -1.72
N SER A 9 -10.26 14.04 -2.34
CA SER A 9 -11.22 15.06 -1.89
C SER A 9 -12.62 14.48 -1.80
N ALA A 10 -13.23 14.57 -0.61
CA ALA A 10 -14.60 14.17 -0.29
C ALA A 10 -14.92 12.72 -0.75
N LEU A 11 -13.93 11.83 -0.66
CA LEU A 11 -14.04 10.45 -1.15
C LEU A 11 -15.06 9.68 -0.33
N SER A 12 -16.06 9.13 -1.02
CA SER A 12 -16.99 8.16 -0.43
C SER A 12 -17.05 6.89 -1.28
N VAL A 13 -17.13 5.74 -0.60
CA VAL A 13 -17.16 4.42 -1.23
C VAL A 13 -18.37 3.65 -0.74
N ARG A 14 -19.18 3.15 -1.67
CA ARG A 14 -20.36 2.33 -1.38
C ARG A 14 -20.31 1.01 -2.15
N TYR A 15 -20.68 -0.05 -1.46
CA TYR A 15 -20.89 -1.36 -2.06
C TYR A 15 -22.40 -1.59 -2.20
N SER A 16 -22.82 -2.04 -3.37
CA SER A 16 -24.20 -2.48 -3.60
C SER A 16 -24.20 -3.97 -3.84
N LYS A 17 -24.87 -4.73 -2.96
CA LYS A 17 -25.06 -6.18 -3.12
C LYS A 17 -26.54 -6.49 -3.01
N ARG A 18 -27.13 -6.92 -4.13
CA ARG A 18 -28.61 -7.16 -4.25
C ARG A 18 -29.39 -5.87 -3.95
N ARG A 19 -30.06 -5.80 -2.76
CA ARG A 19 -30.85 -4.64 -2.32
C ARG A 19 -30.23 -3.85 -1.17
N GLU A 20 -29.07 -4.30 -0.69
CA GLU A 20 -28.36 -3.65 0.41
C GLU A 20 -27.24 -2.75 -0.11
N VAL A 21 -27.16 -1.53 0.43
CA VAL A 21 -26.09 -0.57 0.17
C VAL A 21 -25.31 -0.38 1.46
N THR A 22 -24.07 -0.78 1.46
CA THR A 22 -23.14 -0.55 2.57
C THR A 22 -22.17 0.56 2.20
N THR A 23 -22.11 1.60 3.02
CA THR A 23 -21.11 2.67 2.88
C THR A 23 -19.85 2.25 3.64
N ALA A 24 -18.75 2.06 2.92
CA ALA A 24 -17.47 1.70 3.53
C ALA A 24 -16.67 2.92 3.98
N LEU A 25 -16.68 4.00 3.16
CA LEU A 25 -16.00 5.25 3.46
C LEU A 25 -16.94 6.43 3.21
N ARG A 26 -16.81 7.48 4.02
CA ARG A 26 -17.58 8.72 3.89
C ARG A 26 -16.66 9.93 4.04
N ASP A 27 -16.67 10.80 3.03
CA ASP A 27 -16.07 12.13 3.05
C ASP A 27 -14.60 12.15 3.50
N VAL A 28 -13.79 11.22 2.96
CA VAL A 28 -12.36 11.12 3.27
C VAL A 28 -11.60 12.10 2.37
N SER A 29 -10.82 13.00 2.99
CA SER A 29 -10.03 14.00 2.27
C SER A 29 -8.61 14.07 2.85
N PHE A 30 -7.60 13.94 2.01
CA PHE A 30 -6.19 14.15 2.35
C PHE A 30 -5.37 14.38 1.08
N SER A 31 -4.14 14.82 1.25
CA SER A 31 -3.16 14.92 0.18
C SER A 31 -1.88 14.21 0.54
N LEU A 32 -1.10 13.82 -0.46
CA LEU A 32 0.15 13.08 -0.31
C LEU A 32 1.22 13.73 -1.20
N GLU A 33 2.37 13.99 -0.64
CA GLU A 33 3.57 14.38 -1.38
C GLU A 33 4.38 13.13 -1.77
N LYS A 34 5.66 13.29 -2.07
CA LYS A 34 6.58 12.17 -2.30
C LYS A 34 7.10 11.67 -0.95
N GLU A 35 6.21 11.07 -0.18
CA GLU A 35 6.41 10.59 1.18
C GLU A 35 5.77 9.21 1.37
N ILE A 36 6.11 8.53 2.45
CA ILE A 36 5.35 7.38 2.95
C ILE A 36 4.34 7.92 3.97
N VAL A 37 3.07 7.55 3.81
CA VAL A 37 2.02 7.81 4.78
C VAL A 37 1.41 6.49 5.21
N THR A 38 1.34 6.24 6.50
CA THR A 38 0.66 5.07 7.04
C THR A 38 -0.81 5.38 7.31
N ILE A 39 -1.64 4.36 7.19
CA ILE A 39 -3.07 4.42 7.50
C ILE A 39 -3.35 3.35 8.54
N ILE A 40 -3.87 3.77 9.69
CA ILE A 40 -4.28 2.89 10.77
C ILE A 40 -5.77 3.05 11.09
N GLY A 41 -6.32 2.10 11.80
CA GLY A 41 -7.71 2.13 12.27
C GLY A 41 -8.25 0.73 12.56
N PRO A 42 -9.41 0.61 13.20
CA PRO A 42 -10.05 -0.66 13.52
C PRO A 42 -10.34 -1.51 12.29
N SER A 43 -10.53 -2.82 12.50
CA SER A 43 -10.98 -3.71 11.43
C SER A 43 -12.36 -3.30 10.91
N GLY A 44 -12.52 -3.30 9.58
CA GLY A 44 -13.77 -2.88 8.95
C GLY A 44 -13.96 -1.36 8.79
N SER A 45 -13.00 -0.52 9.18
CA SER A 45 -13.07 0.95 8.99
C SER A 45 -12.85 1.42 7.53
N GLY A 46 -12.71 0.51 6.57
CA GLY A 46 -12.64 0.85 5.14
C GLY A 46 -11.23 1.11 4.58
N LYS A 47 -10.15 0.84 5.32
CA LYS A 47 -8.76 1.06 4.87
C LYS A 47 -8.43 0.37 3.54
N SER A 48 -8.71 -0.93 3.43
CA SER A 48 -8.51 -1.67 2.16
C SER A 48 -9.43 -1.16 1.05
N SER A 49 -10.65 -0.70 1.39
CA SER A 49 -11.55 -0.07 0.42
C SER A 49 -10.95 1.22 -0.14
N LEU A 50 -10.25 2.00 0.70
CA LEU A 50 -9.51 3.19 0.26
C LEU A 50 -8.41 2.80 -0.72
N LEU A 51 -7.54 1.84 -0.37
CA LEU A 51 -6.46 1.39 -1.25
C LEU A 51 -7.00 0.81 -2.57
N HIS A 52 -8.04 -0.02 -2.51
CA HIS A 52 -8.66 -0.58 -3.72
C HIS A 52 -9.29 0.50 -4.61
N THR A 53 -9.82 1.57 -4.01
CA THR A 53 -10.35 2.71 -4.78
C THR A 53 -9.21 3.50 -5.45
N LEU A 54 -8.12 3.74 -4.74
CA LEU A 54 -6.93 4.39 -5.30
C LEU A 54 -6.25 3.53 -6.37
N ALA A 55 -6.28 2.20 -6.22
CA ALA A 55 -5.81 1.26 -7.24
C ALA A 55 -6.72 1.19 -8.48
N GLY A 56 -7.90 1.83 -8.45
CA GLY A 56 -8.88 1.79 -9.53
C GLY A 56 -9.66 0.48 -9.64
N ILE A 57 -9.58 -0.39 -8.62
CA ILE A 57 -10.34 -1.65 -8.53
C ILE A 57 -11.79 -1.36 -8.16
N ILE A 58 -12.02 -0.38 -7.27
CA ILE A 58 -13.33 0.06 -6.84
C ILE A 58 -13.55 1.48 -7.35
N ARG A 59 -14.73 1.75 -7.89
CA ARG A 59 -15.11 3.11 -8.28
C ARG A 59 -15.59 3.89 -7.06
N PRO A 60 -15.12 5.13 -6.86
CA PRO A 60 -15.69 6.00 -5.83
C PRO A 60 -17.16 6.27 -6.12
N SER A 61 -17.99 6.35 -5.09
CA SER A 61 -19.39 6.76 -5.21
C SER A 61 -19.55 8.29 -5.24
N MET A 62 -18.62 9.00 -4.58
CA MET A 62 -18.52 10.46 -4.56
C MET A 62 -17.05 10.86 -4.36
N GLY A 63 -16.75 12.12 -4.63
CA GLY A 63 -15.43 12.71 -4.46
C GLY A 63 -14.54 12.61 -5.69
N THR A 64 -13.33 13.16 -5.58
CA THR A 64 -12.35 13.24 -6.67
C THR A 64 -10.99 12.69 -6.21
N LEU A 65 -10.32 12.03 -7.15
CA LEU A 65 -8.97 11.49 -6.98
C LEU A 65 -8.10 12.06 -8.09
N GLN A 66 -6.99 12.70 -7.74
CA GLN A 66 -6.04 13.24 -8.72
C GLN A 66 -4.62 12.85 -8.34
N LEU A 67 -3.80 12.52 -9.32
CA LEU A 67 -2.36 12.32 -9.17
C LEU A 67 -1.64 13.22 -10.17
N SER A 68 -0.72 14.05 -9.66
CA SER A 68 0.01 15.04 -10.46
C SER A 68 -0.91 15.94 -11.32
N GLY A 69 -2.02 16.40 -10.72
CA GLY A 69 -2.99 17.30 -11.35
C GLY A 69 -3.95 16.64 -12.37
N VAL A 70 -3.84 15.33 -12.60
CA VAL A 70 -4.72 14.58 -13.53
C VAL A 70 -5.60 13.59 -12.77
N PRO A 71 -6.82 13.28 -13.24
CA PRO A 71 -7.67 12.28 -12.62
C PRO A 71 -6.93 10.93 -12.48
N LEU A 72 -6.91 10.39 -11.26
CA LEU A 72 -6.23 9.12 -10.95
C LEU A 72 -6.90 7.96 -11.66
N SER A 73 -6.15 7.24 -12.49
CA SER A 73 -6.64 6.08 -13.23
C SER A 73 -5.50 5.12 -13.55
N PRO A 74 -5.72 3.78 -13.47
CA PRO A 74 -4.74 2.78 -13.93
C PRO A 74 -4.42 2.84 -15.45
N ARG A 75 -5.20 3.61 -16.21
CA ARG A 75 -4.96 3.84 -17.64
C ARG A 75 -3.92 4.93 -17.88
N THR A 76 -3.87 5.93 -17.02
CA THR A 76 -2.98 7.11 -17.15
C THR A 76 -1.78 7.03 -16.22
N HIS A 77 -1.88 6.28 -15.11
CA HIS A 77 -0.85 6.16 -14.09
C HIS A 77 -0.46 4.69 -13.87
N GLN A 78 0.78 4.47 -13.51
CA GLN A 78 1.24 3.18 -13.02
C GLN A 78 1.03 3.10 -11.51
N ILE A 79 0.00 2.39 -11.09
CA ILE A 79 -0.33 2.18 -9.68
C ILE A 79 0.08 0.77 -9.31
N ALA A 80 1.00 0.64 -8.36
CA ALA A 80 1.36 -0.66 -7.81
C ALA A 80 0.61 -0.90 -6.50
N LEU A 81 -0.06 -2.04 -6.41
CA LEU A 81 -0.70 -2.53 -5.18
C LEU A 81 -0.02 -3.83 -4.75
N VAL A 82 0.51 -3.83 -3.53
CA VAL A 82 0.97 -5.04 -2.84
C VAL A 82 -0.13 -5.44 -1.85
N PRO A 83 -0.90 -6.49 -2.13
CA PRO A 83 -1.98 -6.94 -1.25
C PRO A 83 -1.43 -7.77 -0.09
N GLN A 84 -2.23 -7.96 0.96
CA GLN A 84 -1.91 -8.71 2.17
C GLN A 84 -1.37 -10.13 1.89
N GLN A 85 -1.88 -10.81 0.88
CA GLN A 85 -1.44 -12.15 0.46
C GLN A 85 -0.44 -12.10 -0.72
N TYR A 86 0.33 -11.02 -0.86
CA TYR A 86 1.39 -10.80 -1.85
C TYR A 86 0.96 -10.82 -3.32
N GLY A 87 -0.18 -11.41 -3.68
CA GLY A 87 -0.71 -11.50 -5.04
C GLY A 87 0.23 -12.23 -6.02
N LEU A 88 0.90 -13.28 -5.56
CA LEU A 88 1.71 -14.15 -6.40
C LEU A 88 0.85 -15.29 -6.95
N PHE A 89 1.04 -15.61 -8.24
CA PHE A 89 0.37 -16.75 -8.84
C PHE A 89 1.15 -18.04 -8.54
N PRO A 90 0.50 -19.08 -7.95
CA PRO A 90 1.19 -20.32 -7.53
C PRO A 90 1.91 -21.06 -8.66
N TRP A 91 1.46 -20.87 -9.90
CA TRP A 91 1.99 -21.51 -11.12
C TRP A 91 3.02 -20.68 -11.86
N LYS A 92 3.44 -19.53 -11.32
CA LYS A 92 4.47 -18.68 -11.90
C LYS A 92 5.71 -18.67 -11.02
N THR A 93 6.87 -18.76 -11.64
CA THR A 93 8.16 -18.57 -10.97
C THR A 93 8.30 -17.13 -10.45
N VAL A 94 9.28 -16.89 -9.59
CA VAL A 94 9.65 -15.52 -9.14
C VAL A 94 9.94 -14.64 -10.35
N ARG A 95 10.76 -15.12 -11.29
CA ARG A 95 11.11 -14.42 -12.54
C ARG A 95 9.86 -14.00 -13.31
N GLU A 96 8.95 -14.93 -13.57
CA GLU A 96 7.71 -14.66 -14.29
C GLU A 96 6.79 -13.70 -13.53
N SER A 97 6.74 -13.80 -12.20
CA SER A 97 5.94 -12.93 -11.33
C SER A 97 6.45 -11.47 -11.36
N ILE A 98 7.76 -11.28 -11.37
CA ILE A 98 8.42 -9.98 -11.45
C ILE A 98 8.20 -9.31 -12.81
N HIS A 99 8.27 -10.09 -13.89
CA HIS A 99 8.08 -9.58 -15.26
C HIS A 99 6.62 -9.51 -15.71
N LEU A 100 5.68 -9.95 -14.89
CA LEU A 100 4.26 -9.89 -15.23
C LEU A 100 3.76 -8.49 -15.64
N PRO A 101 4.16 -7.38 -14.99
CA PRO A 101 3.77 -6.04 -15.43
C PRO A 101 4.18 -5.74 -16.88
N ALA A 102 5.38 -6.14 -17.30
CA ALA A 102 5.84 -5.97 -18.68
C ALA A 102 4.98 -6.76 -19.66
N ALA A 103 4.63 -8.01 -19.31
CA ALA A 103 3.75 -8.84 -20.14
C ALA A 103 2.33 -8.24 -20.28
N LEU A 104 1.91 -7.40 -19.34
CA LEU A 104 0.66 -6.64 -19.37
C LEU A 104 0.81 -5.24 -20.00
N GLY A 105 1.91 -4.97 -20.69
CA GLY A 105 2.16 -3.70 -21.36
C GLY A 105 2.48 -2.52 -20.45
N LYS A 106 2.86 -2.78 -19.20
CA LYS A 106 3.31 -1.73 -18.26
C LYS A 106 4.77 -1.38 -18.53
N ARG A 107 5.13 -0.12 -18.25
CA ARG A 107 6.55 0.29 -18.25
C ARG A 107 7.27 -0.47 -17.13
N ILE A 108 8.49 -0.86 -17.39
CA ILE A 108 9.41 -1.42 -16.40
C ILE A 108 10.73 -0.67 -16.44
N VAL A 109 11.48 -0.76 -15.37
CA VAL A 109 12.81 -0.18 -15.26
C VAL A 109 13.82 -0.92 -16.16
N SER A 110 15.00 -0.31 -16.40
CA SER A 110 16.10 -0.94 -17.14
C SER A 110 16.59 -2.23 -16.48
N SER A 111 17.29 -3.08 -17.23
CA SER A 111 17.89 -4.33 -16.72
C SER A 111 18.77 -4.11 -15.49
N ASP A 112 19.63 -3.08 -15.54
CA ASP A 112 20.56 -2.77 -14.46
C ASP A 112 19.83 -2.41 -13.16
N LEU A 113 18.76 -1.62 -13.27
CA LEU A 113 17.94 -1.28 -12.11
C LEU A 113 17.13 -2.48 -11.60
N GLN A 114 16.71 -3.38 -12.48
CA GLN A 114 16.07 -4.64 -12.05
C GLN A 114 17.06 -5.49 -11.24
N GLU A 115 18.29 -5.63 -11.71
CA GLU A 115 19.34 -6.37 -11.01
C GLU A 115 19.65 -5.75 -9.64
N GLU A 116 19.72 -4.42 -9.53
CA GLU A 116 19.88 -3.72 -8.27
C GLU A 116 18.74 -4.00 -7.32
N ILE A 117 17.48 -3.91 -7.78
CA ILE A 117 16.29 -4.20 -6.94
C ILE A 117 16.32 -5.65 -6.46
N LEU A 118 16.62 -6.60 -7.35
CA LEU A 118 16.69 -8.02 -7.01
C LEU A 118 17.78 -8.33 -6.01
N THR A 119 18.95 -7.73 -6.18
CA THR A 119 20.08 -7.88 -5.26
C THR A 119 19.75 -7.29 -3.89
N THR A 120 19.22 -6.06 -3.84
CA THR A 120 18.80 -5.41 -2.59
C THR A 120 17.79 -6.25 -1.83
N LEU A 121 16.81 -6.84 -2.53
CA LEU A 121 15.79 -7.70 -1.93
C LEU A 121 16.26 -9.15 -1.71
N SER A 122 17.52 -9.50 -2.04
CA SER A 122 18.10 -10.84 -1.93
C SER A 122 17.23 -11.90 -2.63
N LEU A 123 16.92 -11.66 -3.90
CA LEU A 123 16.06 -12.51 -4.72
C LEU A 123 16.79 -13.20 -5.88
N THR A 124 18.06 -12.87 -6.13
CA THR A 124 18.83 -13.32 -7.30
C THR A 124 18.86 -14.85 -7.44
N ASP A 125 19.05 -15.55 -6.30
CA ASP A 125 19.13 -17.02 -6.26
C ASP A 125 17.76 -17.71 -6.23
N LEU A 126 16.67 -16.93 -6.21
CA LEU A 126 15.30 -17.43 -6.07
C LEU A 126 14.49 -17.32 -7.36
N LEU A 127 15.04 -16.78 -8.42
CA LEU A 127 14.30 -16.40 -9.63
C LEU A 127 13.52 -17.54 -10.29
N ASP A 128 14.03 -18.77 -10.20
CA ASP A 128 13.42 -19.94 -10.82
C ASP A 128 12.56 -20.77 -9.84
N ARG A 129 12.37 -20.29 -8.60
CA ARG A 129 11.50 -20.89 -7.59
C ARG A 129 10.04 -20.50 -7.80
N TYR A 130 9.14 -21.39 -7.36
CA TYR A 130 7.71 -21.15 -7.27
C TYR A 130 7.33 -20.59 -5.88
N PRO A 131 6.21 -19.87 -5.73
CA PRO A 131 5.77 -19.35 -4.44
C PRO A 131 5.66 -20.40 -3.31
N SER A 132 5.32 -21.64 -3.64
CA SER A 132 5.26 -22.76 -2.68
C SER A 132 6.62 -23.18 -2.12
N GLU A 133 7.71 -22.77 -2.75
CA GLU A 133 9.08 -23.06 -2.33
C GLU A 133 9.72 -21.91 -1.55
N LEU A 134 8.96 -20.83 -1.32
CA LEU A 134 9.42 -19.61 -0.67
C LEU A 134 8.84 -19.47 0.74
N SER A 135 9.61 -18.86 1.64
CA SER A 135 9.06 -18.37 2.91
C SER A 135 8.13 -17.17 2.69
N GLY A 136 7.27 -16.86 3.67
CA GLY A 136 6.39 -15.69 3.61
C GLY A 136 7.15 -14.39 3.36
N GLY A 137 8.29 -14.19 4.03
CA GLY A 137 9.15 -13.02 3.80
C GLY A 137 9.80 -12.98 2.41
N GLN A 138 10.10 -14.15 1.81
CA GLN A 138 10.56 -14.21 0.43
C GLN A 138 9.43 -13.85 -0.54
N CYS A 139 8.22 -14.39 -0.35
CA CYS A 139 7.05 -14.03 -1.15
C CYS A 139 6.75 -12.52 -1.11
N GLN A 140 6.84 -11.93 0.07
CA GLN A 140 6.67 -10.49 0.24
C GLN A 140 7.72 -9.70 -0.54
N ARG A 141 9.01 -10.07 -0.42
CA ARG A 141 10.09 -9.40 -1.18
C ARG A 141 9.89 -9.51 -2.69
N VAL A 142 9.38 -10.64 -3.19
CA VAL A 142 9.00 -10.79 -4.61
C VAL A 142 7.89 -9.81 -4.99
N ALA A 143 6.86 -9.64 -4.15
CA ALA A 143 5.79 -8.68 -4.39
C ALA A 143 6.30 -7.23 -4.39
N LEU A 144 7.22 -6.89 -3.49
CA LEU A 144 7.89 -5.57 -3.47
C LEU A 144 8.76 -5.38 -4.71
N ALA A 145 9.57 -6.37 -5.11
CA ALA A 145 10.37 -6.31 -6.34
C ALA A 145 9.49 -6.00 -7.56
N ARG A 146 8.40 -6.75 -7.73
CA ARG A 146 7.43 -6.53 -8.80
C ARG A 146 6.87 -5.10 -8.80
N ALA A 147 6.57 -4.56 -7.61
CA ALA A 147 6.04 -3.21 -7.46
C ALA A 147 7.07 -2.14 -7.86
N PHE A 148 8.31 -2.22 -7.38
CA PHE A 148 9.36 -1.27 -7.71
C PHE A 148 9.82 -1.33 -9.17
N ILE A 149 9.90 -2.54 -9.74
CA ILE A 149 10.27 -2.75 -11.16
C ILE A 149 9.27 -2.08 -12.11
N MET A 150 8.01 -1.95 -11.72
CA MET A 150 7.02 -1.15 -12.47
C MET A 150 7.36 0.34 -12.50
N LYS A 151 8.24 0.85 -11.64
CA LYS A 151 8.44 2.29 -11.43
C LYS A 151 7.10 3.02 -11.27
N PRO A 152 6.36 2.74 -10.19
CA PRO A 152 5.00 3.21 -10.03
C PRO A 152 4.95 4.72 -9.80
N ASP A 153 3.87 5.36 -10.27
CA ASP A 153 3.54 6.75 -9.94
C ASP A 153 2.89 6.84 -8.53
N LEU A 154 2.30 5.72 -8.06
CA LEU A 154 1.71 5.56 -6.72
C LEU A 154 1.92 4.12 -6.24
N LEU A 155 2.45 3.95 -5.03
CA LEU A 155 2.65 2.66 -4.38
C LEU A 155 1.66 2.49 -3.22
N LEU A 156 0.96 1.37 -3.21
CA LEU A 156 -0.06 1.02 -2.23
C LEU A 156 0.33 -0.30 -1.57
N LEU A 157 0.42 -0.33 -0.24
CA LEU A 157 0.75 -1.52 0.55
C LEU A 157 -0.42 -1.83 1.49
N ASP A 158 -1.10 -2.95 1.28
CA ASP A 158 -2.23 -3.38 2.11
C ASP A 158 -1.77 -4.47 3.09
N GLU A 159 -1.47 -4.08 4.33
CA GLU A 159 -0.97 -4.95 5.41
C GLU A 159 0.22 -5.83 4.98
N ALA A 160 1.10 -5.27 4.15
CA ALA A 160 2.13 -6.03 3.45
C ALA A 160 3.12 -6.75 4.38
N PHE A 161 3.27 -6.31 5.64
CA PHE A 161 4.23 -6.88 6.59
C PHE A 161 3.57 -7.67 7.75
N SER A 162 2.22 -7.70 7.80
CA SER A 162 1.48 -8.23 8.96
C SER A 162 1.51 -9.76 9.09
N ALA A 163 1.69 -10.48 7.98
CA ALA A 163 1.67 -11.95 7.94
C ALA A 163 3.02 -12.60 8.31
N LEU A 164 4.01 -11.82 8.71
CA LEU A 164 5.38 -12.27 9.00
C LEU A 164 5.66 -12.27 10.50
N ASP A 165 6.58 -13.12 10.92
CA ASP A 165 7.18 -13.01 12.25
C ASP A 165 7.92 -11.67 12.42
N VAL A 166 8.09 -11.23 13.67
CA VAL A 166 8.62 -9.89 14.00
C VAL A 166 9.99 -9.62 13.37
N ALA A 167 10.90 -10.60 13.38
CA ALA A 167 12.25 -10.43 12.85
C ALA A 167 12.24 -10.32 11.32
N THR A 168 11.49 -11.18 10.64
CA THR A 168 11.33 -11.17 9.18
C THR A 168 10.62 -9.90 8.72
N ALA A 169 9.58 -9.46 9.41
CA ALA A 169 8.87 -8.22 9.13
C ALA A 169 9.81 -7.01 9.26
N SER A 170 10.60 -6.94 10.33
CA SER A 170 11.57 -5.86 10.55
C SER A 170 12.60 -5.78 9.42
N ARG A 171 13.18 -6.93 9.03
CA ARG A 171 14.13 -6.98 7.92
C ARG A 171 13.50 -6.58 6.60
N SER A 172 12.30 -7.04 6.31
CA SER A 172 11.60 -6.71 5.07
C SER A 172 11.24 -5.21 4.99
N ARG A 173 10.82 -4.61 6.11
CA ARG A 173 10.60 -3.15 6.19
C ARG A 173 11.88 -2.37 5.93
N GLN A 174 13.01 -2.80 6.50
CA GLN A 174 14.30 -2.15 6.28
C GLN A 174 14.68 -2.17 4.80
N LEU A 175 14.57 -3.31 4.12
CA LEU A 175 14.85 -3.45 2.68
C LEU A 175 13.89 -2.59 1.83
N PHE A 176 12.61 -2.53 2.23
CA PHE A 176 11.63 -1.65 1.58
C PHE A 176 12.04 -0.17 1.71
N LEU A 177 12.39 0.27 2.93
CA LEU A 177 12.80 1.66 3.17
C LEU A 177 14.09 2.01 2.43
N GLU A 178 15.05 1.08 2.35
CA GLU A 178 16.27 1.25 1.56
C GLU A 178 15.96 1.47 0.08
N LEU A 179 15.09 0.66 -0.51
CA LEU A 179 14.65 0.86 -1.90
C LEU A 179 13.87 2.15 -2.07
N TRP A 180 12.98 2.48 -1.12
CA TRP A 180 12.16 3.67 -1.19
C TRP A 180 13.01 4.95 -1.11
N GLN A 181 14.05 4.97 -0.28
CA GLN A 181 15.00 6.09 -0.20
C GLN A 181 15.74 6.33 -1.52
N ARG A 182 16.08 5.26 -2.25
CA ARG A 182 16.73 5.35 -3.57
C ARG A 182 15.73 5.73 -4.67
N TYR A 183 14.51 5.24 -4.57
CA TYR A 183 13.44 5.43 -5.57
C TYR A 183 12.16 5.97 -4.93
N PRO A 184 12.18 7.22 -4.41
CA PRO A 184 11.06 7.78 -3.68
C PRO A 184 9.82 7.87 -4.55
N THR A 185 8.71 7.30 -4.05
CA THR A 185 7.40 7.26 -4.71
C THR A 185 6.34 7.60 -3.69
N PRO A 186 5.29 8.39 -4.02
CA PRO A 186 4.15 8.56 -3.15
C PRO A 186 3.63 7.19 -2.70
N THR A 187 3.61 6.94 -1.39
CA THR A 187 3.32 5.61 -0.86
C THR A 187 2.28 5.69 0.26
N LEU A 188 1.22 4.89 0.15
CA LEU A 188 0.26 4.65 1.23
C LEU A 188 0.42 3.23 1.74
N CYS A 189 0.61 3.08 3.03
CA CYS A 189 0.78 1.79 3.70
C CYS A 189 -0.32 1.61 4.75
N VAL A 190 -1.22 0.65 4.54
CA VAL A 190 -2.20 0.25 5.55
C VAL A 190 -1.57 -0.76 6.50
N THR A 191 -1.76 -0.53 7.78
CA THR A 191 -1.37 -1.46 8.84
C THR A 191 -2.34 -1.37 10.03
N HIS A 192 -2.40 -2.41 10.83
CA HIS A 192 -3.10 -2.40 12.12
C HIS A 192 -2.12 -2.26 13.31
N SER A 193 -0.81 -2.22 13.05
CA SER A 193 0.24 -2.14 14.06
C SER A 193 0.76 -0.70 14.20
N PRO A 194 0.54 -0.02 15.33
CA PRO A 194 1.13 1.29 15.64
C PRO A 194 2.67 1.30 15.55
N VAL A 195 3.30 0.23 16.03
CA VAL A 195 4.77 0.06 15.94
C VAL A 195 5.23 0.02 14.49
N GLU A 196 4.49 -0.67 13.63
CA GLU A 196 4.80 -0.72 12.20
C GLU A 196 4.57 0.65 11.54
N ALA A 197 3.47 1.32 11.87
CA ALA A 197 3.14 2.64 11.33
C ALA A 197 4.26 3.64 11.60
N THR A 198 4.71 3.76 12.84
CA THR A 198 5.78 4.67 13.23
C THR A 198 7.17 4.28 12.72
N ALA A 199 7.40 2.99 12.46
CA ALA A 199 8.64 2.51 11.86
C ALA A 199 8.74 2.78 10.35
N LEU A 200 7.60 2.96 9.67
CA LEU A 200 7.53 3.21 8.22
C LEU A 200 7.44 4.69 7.86
N SER A 201 6.81 5.50 8.70
CA SER A 201 6.41 6.85 8.33
C SER A 201 6.33 7.79 9.53
N GLU A 202 6.67 9.05 9.32
CA GLU A 202 6.41 10.13 10.27
C GLU A 202 4.96 10.65 10.22
N ARG A 203 4.20 10.27 9.18
CA ARG A 203 2.82 10.71 8.99
C ARG A 203 1.85 9.54 8.98
N THR A 204 0.84 9.61 9.84
CA THR A 204 -0.15 8.55 10.02
C THR A 204 -1.56 9.12 9.95
N LEU A 205 -2.38 8.56 9.07
CA LEU A 205 -3.81 8.84 8.97
C LEU A 205 -4.58 7.84 9.81
N LEU A 206 -5.40 8.33 10.74
CA LEU A 206 -6.31 7.51 11.54
C LEU A 206 -7.69 7.49 10.88
N ILE A 207 -8.13 6.31 10.45
CA ILE A 207 -9.46 6.09 9.89
C ILE A 207 -10.29 5.27 10.87
N GLY A 208 -11.44 5.80 11.25
CA GLY A 208 -12.36 5.13 12.19
C GLY A 208 -13.83 5.33 11.82
N GLY A 209 -14.69 4.63 12.55
CA GLY A 209 -16.14 4.67 12.33
C GLY A 209 -16.67 3.65 11.31
N LYS A 210 -17.99 3.52 11.27
CA LYS A 210 -18.74 2.71 10.27
C LYS A 210 -19.94 3.54 9.78
N PRO A 211 -19.84 4.19 8.61
CA PRO A 211 -18.73 4.17 7.62
C PRO A 211 -17.47 4.85 8.12
N GLY A 212 -16.30 4.39 7.59
CA GLY A 212 -15.02 4.97 7.93
C GLY A 212 -14.87 6.42 7.45
N THR A 213 -14.32 7.25 8.32
CA THR A 213 -13.96 8.65 8.05
C THR A 213 -12.51 8.89 8.46
N LEU A 214 -11.87 9.90 7.91
CA LEU A 214 -10.58 10.37 8.41
C LEU A 214 -10.81 11.13 9.71
N LEU A 215 -10.28 10.61 10.82
CA LEU A 215 -10.44 11.21 12.15
C LEU A 215 -9.30 12.19 12.43
N THR A 216 -8.07 11.79 12.16
CA THR A 216 -6.87 12.59 12.47
C THR A 216 -5.76 12.31 11.47
N ASP A 217 -4.96 13.33 11.18
CA ASP A 217 -3.73 13.29 10.37
C ASP A 217 -2.56 13.64 11.31
N TYR A 218 -1.87 12.63 11.79
CA TYR A 218 -0.74 12.78 12.72
C TYR A 218 0.57 13.00 11.98
N ARG A 219 1.41 13.88 12.53
CA ARG A 219 2.83 14.00 12.16
C ARG A 219 3.69 13.81 13.42
N GLY A 220 4.60 12.83 13.39
CA GLY A 220 5.48 12.51 14.51
C GLY A 220 4.75 11.85 15.70
N ALA A 221 3.64 11.15 15.47
CA ALA A 221 2.98 10.39 16.53
C ALA A 221 3.87 9.25 17.01
N THR A 222 3.80 8.93 18.31
CA THR A 222 4.47 7.76 18.87
C THR A 222 3.57 6.51 18.75
N ALA A 223 4.16 5.32 18.82
CA ALA A 223 3.39 4.08 18.82
C ALA A 223 2.37 4.04 19.98
N SER A 224 2.76 4.51 21.17
CA SER A 224 1.86 4.57 22.34
C SER A 224 0.66 5.49 22.11
N THR A 225 0.88 6.66 21.49
CA THR A 225 -0.23 7.56 21.12
C THR A 225 -1.22 6.87 20.18
N LEU A 226 -0.71 6.20 19.15
CA LEU A 226 -1.55 5.50 18.19
C LEU A 226 -2.27 4.28 18.80
N GLU A 227 -1.64 3.60 19.76
CA GLU A 227 -2.25 2.49 20.51
C GLU A 227 -3.42 2.97 21.40
N GLU A 228 -3.26 4.10 22.07
CA GLU A 228 -4.32 4.72 22.88
C GLU A 228 -5.52 5.09 22.02
N GLU A 229 -5.28 5.73 20.87
CA GLU A 229 -6.34 6.11 19.93
C GLU A 229 -7.10 4.90 19.39
N LEU A 230 -6.39 3.84 18.98
CA LEU A 230 -7.03 2.62 18.50
C LEU A 230 -7.87 1.95 19.58
N ARG A 231 -7.37 1.88 20.82
CA ARG A 231 -8.11 1.32 21.96
C ARG A 231 -9.40 2.09 22.21
N HIS A 232 -9.31 3.42 22.20
CA HIS A 232 -10.50 4.27 22.39
C HIS A 232 -11.54 4.06 21.29
N LEU A 233 -11.10 3.89 20.04
CA LEU A 233 -12.01 3.60 18.93
C LEU A 233 -12.66 2.22 19.03
N ASP A 234 -11.96 1.21 19.53
CA ASP A 234 -12.51 -0.14 19.71
C ASP A 234 -13.54 -0.20 20.85
N GLU A 235 -13.44 0.69 21.86
CA GLU A 235 -14.40 0.80 22.96
C GLU A 235 -15.70 1.51 22.55
N VAL A 236 -15.68 2.36 21.51
CA VAL A 236 -16.80 3.21 21.07
C VAL A 236 -17.58 2.61 19.90
N LEU A 237 -17.04 1.63 19.18
CA LEU A 237 -17.61 1.00 17.98
C LEU A 237 -18.26 -0.36 18.26
#